data_a416850dbe529905e01c814fa2a06d51
#
_entry.id   a416850dbe529905e01c814fa2a06d51
#
_cell.length_a   1.000
_cell.length_b   1.000
_cell.length_c   1.000
_cell.angle_alpha   90.00
_cell.angle_beta   90.00
_cell.angle_gamma   90.00
#
_symmetry.space_group_name_H-M   'P 1'
#
loop_
_entity.id
_entity.type
_entity.pdbx_description
1 polymer ?
#
loop_
_entity_poly.entity_id
_entity_poly.type
_entity_poly.pdbx_seq_one_letter_code
_entity_poly.pdbx_strand_id
1 'polypeptide(L)'
;YINAGAKILKNAEEVYKSSEMIVKVKEPIPDEYKFLRSDLTLFTYLHLAGDSVNAKKIIDTGVTGIAYETVTAPDGSMPLLAPMSTIAGQLAFTVGSYHLLKFNKGKGVMIGHLENIEPRTVTVIGAGVAGTQSILKAVENKAFVQVVDRSDKRLNELKSELGDENISYILSTD
;
A
#
# COMPACT_ATOMS: atom_id res chain seq x y z
N TYR A 1 11.17 -8.66 -24.61
CA TYR A 1 9.85 -9.24 -24.77
C TYR A 1 9.76 -10.09 -26.04
N ILE A 2 10.10 -9.56 -27.22
CA ILE A 2 10.04 -10.27 -28.50
C ILE A 2 10.84 -11.57 -28.46
N ASN A 3 12.06 -11.56 -27.89
CA ASN A 3 12.91 -12.75 -27.76
C ASN A 3 12.30 -13.84 -26.86
N ALA A 4 11.33 -13.47 -26.02
CA ALA A 4 10.56 -14.39 -25.18
C ALA A 4 9.24 -14.84 -25.86
N GLY A 5 9.03 -14.50 -27.14
CA GLY A 5 7.84 -14.88 -27.89
C GLY A 5 6.68 -13.89 -27.79
N ALA A 6 6.84 -12.74 -27.12
CA ALA A 6 5.78 -11.75 -27.04
C ALA A 6 5.59 -11.00 -28.37
N LYS A 7 4.34 -10.73 -28.72
CA LYS A 7 3.99 -9.87 -29.85
C LYS A 7 3.81 -8.43 -29.36
N ILE A 8 4.53 -7.50 -29.97
CA ILE A 8 4.38 -6.08 -29.69
C ILE A 8 3.37 -5.48 -30.67
N LEU A 9 2.33 -4.83 -30.14
CA LEU A 9 1.29 -4.16 -30.91
C LEU A 9 1.52 -2.65 -30.91
N LYS A 10 0.91 -1.92 -31.86
CA LYS A 10 1.21 -0.50 -32.08
C LYS A 10 0.60 0.44 -31.03
N ASN A 11 -0.55 0.06 -30.47
CA ASN A 11 -1.32 0.91 -29.58
C ASN A 11 -2.22 0.06 -28.66
N ALA A 12 -2.81 0.73 -27.65
CA ALA A 12 -3.70 0.09 -26.68
C ALA A 12 -4.93 -0.53 -27.35
N GLU A 13 -5.53 0.11 -28.35
CA GLU A 13 -6.72 -0.39 -29.04
C GLU A 13 -6.47 -1.78 -29.64
N GLU A 14 -5.34 -1.97 -30.34
CA GLU A 14 -4.97 -3.27 -30.90
C GLU A 14 -4.78 -4.34 -29.81
N VAL A 15 -4.20 -3.97 -28.67
CA VAL A 15 -4.01 -4.87 -27.52
C VAL A 15 -5.38 -5.28 -26.96
N TYR A 16 -6.22 -4.33 -26.64
CA TYR A 16 -7.54 -4.61 -26.07
C TYR A 16 -8.41 -5.44 -27.04
N LYS A 17 -8.40 -5.11 -28.33
CA LYS A 17 -9.20 -5.79 -29.35
C LYS A 17 -8.78 -7.24 -29.60
N SER A 18 -7.48 -7.54 -29.50
CA SER A 18 -6.93 -8.87 -29.79
C SER A 18 -6.82 -9.79 -28.57
N SER A 19 -7.21 -9.31 -27.39
CA SER A 19 -7.02 -10.05 -26.13
C SER A 19 -8.36 -10.42 -25.49
N GLU A 20 -8.42 -11.59 -24.87
CA GLU A 20 -9.52 -12.04 -24.02
C GLU A 20 -9.32 -11.59 -22.55
N MET A 21 -8.05 -11.36 -22.19
CA MET A 21 -7.66 -10.85 -20.88
C MET A 21 -6.61 -9.76 -21.02
N ILE A 22 -6.83 -8.66 -20.31
CA ILE A 22 -5.82 -7.60 -20.13
C ILE A 22 -5.26 -7.71 -18.71
N VAL A 23 -3.92 -7.80 -18.65
CA VAL A 23 -3.17 -7.75 -17.38
C VAL A 23 -2.37 -6.44 -17.39
N LYS A 24 -2.59 -5.61 -16.40
CA LYS A 24 -1.87 -4.34 -16.25
C LYS A 24 -1.70 -4.00 -14.77
N VAL A 25 -0.92 -2.99 -14.44
CA VAL A 25 -0.67 -2.62 -13.05
C VAL A 25 -1.75 -1.67 -12.54
N LYS A 26 -1.97 -0.55 -13.23
CA LYS A 26 -2.91 0.50 -12.82
C LYS A 26 -4.30 0.29 -13.43
N GLU A 27 -5.30 0.85 -12.78
CA GLU A 27 -6.67 0.95 -13.27
C GLU A 27 -6.71 1.53 -14.70
N PRO A 28 -7.75 1.23 -15.49
CA PRO A 28 -7.95 1.85 -16.80
C PRO A 28 -8.03 3.38 -16.68
N ILE A 29 -7.36 4.07 -17.58
CA ILE A 29 -7.50 5.53 -17.73
C ILE A 29 -8.72 5.86 -18.59
N PRO A 30 -9.25 7.10 -18.54
CA PRO A 30 -10.47 7.49 -19.27
C PRO A 30 -10.46 7.11 -20.77
N ASP A 31 -9.32 7.22 -21.44
CA ASP A 31 -9.17 6.88 -22.86
C ASP A 31 -9.26 5.37 -23.14
N GLU A 32 -9.09 4.53 -22.14
CA GLU A 32 -9.18 3.07 -22.25
C GLU A 32 -10.61 2.55 -22.03
N TYR A 33 -11.50 3.32 -21.39
CA TYR A 33 -12.88 2.83 -21.11
C TYR A 33 -13.63 2.39 -22.35
N LYS A 34 -13.42 3.06 -23.49
CA LYS A 34 -14.03 2.73 -24.77
C LYS A 34 -13.62 1.35 -25.33
N PHE A 35 -12.57 0.75 -24.79
CA PHE A 35 -12.09 -0.57 -25.18
C PHE A 35 -12.58 -1.69 -24.25
N LEU A 36 -13.15 -1.32 -23.09
CA LEU A 36 -13.72 -2.29 -22.16
C LEU A 36 -15.02 -2.85 -22.75
N ARG A 37 -15.23 -4.15 -22.58
CA ARG A 37 -16.38 -4.86 -23.10
C ARG A 37 -16.74 -6.07 -22.25
N SER A 38 -17.93 -6.58 -22.36
CA SER A 38 -18.47 -7.62 -21.48
C SER A 38 -17.81 -9.01 -21.63
N ASP A 39 -17.16 -9.25 -22.74
CA ASP A 39 -16.40 -10.49 -23.02
C ASP A 39 -14.90 -10.39 -22.68
N LEU A 40 -14.48 -9.27 -22.07
CA LEU A 40 -13.10 -9.02 -21.66
C LEU A 40 -12.93 -9.32 -20.16
N THR A 41 -11.81 -9.95 -19.79
CA THR A 41 -11.33 -10.01 -18.41
C THR A 41 -10.25 -8.95 -18.20
N LEU A 42 -10.41 -8.14 -17.15
CA LEU A 42 -9.44 -7.12 -16.74
C LEU A 42 -8.84 -7.51 -15.39
N PHE A 43 -7.54 -7.80 -15.36
CA PHE A 43 -6.80 -8.18 -14.16
C PHE A 43 -5.77 -7.10 -13.83
N THR A 44 -6.05 -6.29 -12.82
CA THR A 44 -5.28 -5.09 -12.46
C THR A 44 -5.66 -4.59 -11.06
N TYR A 45 -4.94 -3.59 -10.51
CA TYR A 45 -5.48 -2.78 -9.42
C TYR A 45 -6.64 -1.94 -9.95
N LEU A 46 -7.79 -1.99 -9.30
CA LEU A 46 -9.01 -1.29 -9.74
C LEU A 46 -9.35 -0.07 -8.87
N HIS A 47 -8.96 -0.07 -7.60
CA HIS A 47 -9.19 1.04 -6.63
C HIS A 47 -10.65 1.52 -6.56
N LEU A 48 -11.62 0.63 -6.80
CA LEU A 48 -13.04 0.98 -6.96
C LEU A 48 -13.63 1.70 -5.73
N ALA A 49 -13.16 1.34 -4.53
CA ALA A 49 -13.65 1.96 -3.28
C ALA A 49 -13.26 3.44 -3.13
N GLY A 50 -12.17 3.86 -3.77
CA GLY A 50 -11.64 5.23 -3.69
C GLY A 50 -12.26 6.20 -4.68
N ASP A 51 -12.91 5.70 -5.75
CA ASP A 51 -13.47 6.52 -6.83
C ASP A 51 -14.78 5.90 -7.37
N SER A 52 -15.89 6.25 -6.77
CA SER A 52 -17.21 5.74 -7.13
C SER A 52 -17.65 6.12 -8.55
N VAL A 53 -17.17 7.25 -9.08
CA VAL A 53 -17.49 7.71 -10.43
C VAL A 53 -16.80 6.82 -11.47
N ASN A 54 -15.52 6.56 -11.30
CA ASN A 54 -14.78 5.66 -12.18
C ASN A 54 -15.22 4.20 -11.99
N ALA A 55 -15.51 3.79 -10.76
CA ALA A 55 -16.09 2.46 -10.48
C ALA A 55 -17.36 2.23 -11.31
N LYS A 56 -18.29 3.19 -11.31
CA LYS A 56 -19.52 3.08 -12.10
C LYS A 56 -19.24 2.97 -13.60
N LYS A 57 -18.32 3.78 -14.14
CA LYS A 57 -17.96 3.71 -15.57
C LYS A 57 -17.41 2.33 -15.97
N ILE A 58 -16.57 1.72 -15.14
CA ILE A 58 -16.03 0.39 -15.38
C ILE A 58 -17.14 -0.67 -15.31
N ILE A 59 -17.98 -0.61 -14.29
CA ILE A 59 -19.12 -1.55 -14.13
C ILE A 59 -20.08 -1.45 -15.31
N ASP A 60 -20.40 -0.26 -15.78
CA ASP A 60 -21.34 -0.03 -16.89
C ASP A 60 -20.84 -0.62 -18.22
N THR A 61 -19.54 -0.94 -18.37
CA THR A 61 -19.01 -1.65 -19.55
C THR A 61 -19.31 -3.14 -19.57
N GLY A 62 -19.67 -3.71 -18.42
CA GLY A 62 -19.90 -5.15 -18.26
C GLY A 62 -18.61 -6.00 -18.24
N VAL A 63 -17.41 -5.37 -18.21
CA VAL A 63 -16.12 -6.08 -18.15
C VAL A 63 -16.03 -6.95 -16.89
N THR A 64 -15.42 -8.14 -17.00
CA THR A 64 -15.11 -8.96 -15.83
C THR A 64 -13.83 -8.41 -15.18
N GLY A 65 -13.99 -7.70 -14.06
CA GLY A 65 -12.86 -7.13 -13.32
C GLY A 65 -12.37 -8.06 -12.21
N ILE A 66 -11.07 -8.36 -12.21
CA ILE A 66 -10.39 -9.05 -11.11
C ILE A 66 -9.38 -8.06 -10.52
N ALA A 67 -9.67 -7.58 -9.30
CA ALA A 67 -8.83 -6.60 -8.63
C ALA A 67 -7.66 -7.28 -7.91
N TYR A 68 -6.43 -6.84 -8.16
CA TYR A 68 -5.24 -7.34 -7.46
C TYR A 68 -5.35 -7.19 -5.94
N GLU A 69 -5.90 -6.06 -5.49
CA GLU A 69 -6.05 -5.75 -4.08
C GLU A 69 -7.05 -6.63 -3.32
N THR A 70 -7.82 -7.46 -4.04
CA THR A 70 -8.80 -8.38 -3.43
C THR A 70 -8.45 -9.86 -3.62
N VAL A 71 -7.34 -10.15 -4.30
CA VAL A 71 -6.86 -11.54 -4.43
C VAL A 71 -6.36 -12.02 -3.07
N THR A 72 -7.04 -13.03 -2.54
CA THR A 72 -6.80 -13.56 -1.19
C THR A 72 -6.25 -14.98 -1.27
N ALA A 73 -5.18 -15.25 -0.52
CA ALA A 73 -4.64 -16.58 -0.33
C ALA A 73 -5.48 -17.39 0.70
N PRO A 74 -5.30 -18.72 0.78
CA PRO A 74 -6.06 -19.57 1.72
C PRO A 74 -5.92 -19.18 3.20
N ASP A 75 -4.82 -18.55 3.58
CA ASP A 75 -4.55 -18.04 4.93
C ASP A 75 -5.20 -16.67 5.20
N GLY A 76 -5.92 -16.10 4.24
CA GLY A 76 -6.54 -14.77 4.33
C GLY A 76 -5.60 -13.62 3.98
N SER A 77 -4.34 -13.87 3.67
CA SER A 77 -3.40 -12.83 3.22
C SER A 77 -3.74 -12.33 1.81
N MET A 78 -3.28 -11.12 1.49
CA MET A 78 -3.46 -10.48 0.18
C MET A 78 -2.10 -10.33 -0.51
N PRO A 79 -1.58 -11.39 -1.16
CA PRO A 79 -0.20 -11.44 -1.65
C PRO A 79 0.11 -10.41 -2.74
N LEU A 80 -0.88 -9.97 -3.51
CA LEU A 80 -0.68 -8.96 -4.55
C LEU A 80 -0.77 -7.53 -4.00
N LEU A 81 -1.39 -7.33 -2.83
CA LEU A 81 -1.45 -6.04 -2.15
C LEU A 81 -0.25 -5.82 -1.21
N ALA A 82 0.21 -6.86 -0.54
CA ALA A 82 1.25 -6.77 0.49
C ALA A 82 2.53 -6.03 0.05
N PRO A 83 3.10 -6.24 -1.16
CA PRO A 83 4.29 -5.52 -1.60
C PRO A 83 4.11 -3.99 -1.65
N MET A 84 2.94 -3.51 -2.08
CA MET A 84 2.64 -2.08 -2.11
C MET A 84 2.49 -1.51 -0.70
N SER A 85 1.82 -2.24 0.19
CA SER A 85 1.68 -1.87 1.60
C SER A 85 3.05 -1.81 2.30
N THR A 86 3.97 -2.72 1.97
CA THR A 86 5.35 -2.72 2.46
C THR A 86 6.07 -1.43 2.06
N ILE A 87 6.02 -1.07 0.78
CA ILE A 87 6.64 0.18 0.28
C ILE A 87 5.98 1.40 0.92
N ALA A 88 4.65 1.43 0.99
CA ALA A 88 3.91 2.55 1.58
C ALA A 88 4.30 2.78 3.04
N GLY A 89 4.45 1.71 3.83
CA GLY A 89 4.86 1.80 5.23
C GLY A 89 6.27 2.37 5.41
N GLN A 90 7.22 1.94 4.59
CA GLN A 90 8.59 2.50 4.61
C GLN A 90 8.62 3.97 4.17
N LEU A 91 7.87 4.31 3.14
CA LEU A 91 7.74 5.68 2.65
C LEU A 91 7.05 6.59 3.68
N ALA A 92 6.08 6.11 4.44
CA ALA A 92 5.39 6.91 5.45
C ALA A 92 6.37 7.49 6.49
N PHE A 93 7.32 6.69 6.98
CA PHE A 93 8.38 7.17 7.87
C PHE A 93 9.29 8.19 7.19
N THR A 94 9.74 7.92 5.96
CA THR A 94 10.63 8.80 5.21
C THR A 94 9.97 10.15 4.91
N VAL A 95 8.73 10.13 4.41
CA VAL A 95 7.97 11.35 4.08
C VAL A 95 7.63 12.13 5.35
N GLY A 96 7.23 11.45 6.44
CA GLY A 96 7.01 12.08 7.73
C GLY A 96 8.27 12.81 8.23
N SER A 97 9.43 12.15 8.18
CA SER A 97 10.73 12.75 8.54
C SER A 97 11.06 13.96 7.68
N TYR A 98 10.82 13.88 6.36
CA TYR A 98 11.04 14.99 5.42
C TYR A 98 10.17 16.20 5.77
N HIS A 99 8.90 16.02 6.10
CA HIS A 99 8.00 17.11 6.46
C HIS A 99 8.27 17.72 7.85
N LEU A 100 9.05 17.07 8.72
CA LEU A 100 9.48 17.65 9.98
C LEU A 100 10.61 18.67 9.80
N LEU A 101 11.30 18.68 8.68
CA LEU A 101 12.43 19.58 8.41
C LEU A 101 11.96 21.04 8.28
N LYS A 102 12.79 21.98 8.77
CA LYS A 102 12.45 23.40 8.84
C LYS A 102 12.14 24.02 7.48
N PHE A 103 12.91 23.67 6.44
CA PHE A 103 12.69 24.20 5.08
C PHE A 103 11.38 23.73 4.45
N ASN A 104 10.79 22.62 4.96
CA ASN A 104 9.45 22.15 4.60
C ASN A 104 8.35 22.70 5.51
N LYS A 105 8.62 23.77 6.24
CA LYS A 105 7.71 24.36 7.24
C LYS A 105 7.40 23.44 8.43
N GLY A 106 8.20 22.40 8.63
CA GLY A 106 8.11 21.52 9.79
C GLY A 106 8.71 22.15 11.05
N LYS A 107 8.65 21.41 12.14
CA LYS A 107 9.15 21.87 13.46
C LYS A 107 10.68 22.03 13.52
N GLY A 108 11.43 21.54 12.53
CA GLY A 108 12.90 21.56 12.53
C GLY A 108 13.50 20.55 13.49
N VAL A 109 12.88 19.37 13.60
CA VAL A 109 13.33 18.29 14.47
C VAL A 109 13.58 17.03 13.64
N MET A 110 14.50 16.20 14.11
CA MET A 110 14.76 14.87 13.56
C MET A 110 14.04 13.81 14.40
N ILE A 111 13.62 12.74 13.75
CA ILE A 111 13.18 11.51 14.39
C ILE A 111 14.41 10.69 14.74
N GLY A 112 14.39 10.05 15.91
CA GLY A 112 15.45 9.14 16.33
C GLY A 112 16.42 9.72 17.34
N HIS A 113 17.45 8.91 17.63
CA HIS A 113 18.41 9.23 18.69
C HIS A 113 19.48 10.22 18.20
N LEU A 114 19.70 11.25 18.98
CA LEU A 114 20.86 12.13 18.90
C LEU A 114 21.51 12.18 20.27
N GLU A 115 22.84 12.29 20.32
CA GLU A 115 23.56 12.38 21.59
C GLU A 115 23.05 13.57 22.41
N ASN A 116 22.70 13.30 23.67
CA ASN A 116 22.13 14.28 24.63
C ASN A 116 20.77 14.90 24.22
N ILE A 117 20.05 14.28 23.29
CA ILE A 117 18.70 14.71 22.90
C ILE A 117 17.75 13.52 22.96
N GLU A 118 16.68 13.66 23.72
CA GLU A 118 15.62 12.63 23.79
C GLU A 118 15.04 12.31 22.41
N PRO A 119 14.92 11.04 22.04
CA PRO A 119 14.26 10.63 20.81
C PRO A 119 12.84 11.15 20.71
N ARG A 120 12.38 11.36 19.50
CA ARG A 120 10.98 11.77 19.24
C ARG A 120 10.08 10.55 19.20
N THR A 121 8.84 10.76 19.58
CA THR A 121 7.81 9.72 19.53
C THR A 121 7.20 9.65 18.12
N VAL A 122 7.15 8.44 17.58
CA VAL A 122 6.40 8.10 16.35
C VAL A 122 5.20 7.25 16.77
N THR A 123 4.00 7.76 16.55
CA THR A 123 2.77 7.00 16.77
C THR A 123 2.31 6.37 15.47
N VAL A 124 2.15 5.05 15.47
CA VAL A 124 1.64 4.28 14.33
C VAL A 124 0.27 3.73 14.68
N ILE A 125 -0.76 4.15 13.95
CA ILE A 125 -2.13 3.70 14.12
C ILE A 125 -2.42 2.65 13.05
N GLY A 126 -2.63 1.41 13.50
CA GLY A 126 -2.76 0.22 12.66
C GLY A 126 -1.43 -0.52 12.47
N ALA A 127 -1.37 -1.77 12.93
CA ALA A 127 -0.18 -2.63 12.90
C ALA A 127 -0.28 -3.72 11.80
N GLY A 128 -1.01 -3.44 10.72
CA GLY A 128 -1.03 -4.27 9.51
C GLY A 128 0.29 -4.20 8.74
N VAL A 129 0.33 -4.65 7.49
CA VAL A 129 1.55 -4.71 6.68
C VAL A 129 2.25 -3.34 6.60
N ALA A 130 1.53 -2.28 6.23
CA ALA A 130 2.11 -0.94 6.12
C ALA A 130 2.57 -0.39 7.47
N GLY A 131 1.71 -0.49 8.51
CA GLY A 131 2.06 -0.01 9.85
C GLY A 131 3.28 -0.71 10.42
N THR A 132 3.39 -2.02 10.25
CA THR A 132 4.57 -2.80 10.66
C THR A 132 5.85 -2.26 10.02
N GLN A 133 5.83 -1.94 8.73
CA GLN A 133 7.00 -1.38 8.07
C GLN A 133 7.38 0.02 8.59
N SER A 134 6.38 0.84 8.94
CA SER A 134 6.63 2.14 9.58
C SER A 134 7.20 1.97 10.99
N ILE A 135 6.70 1.01 11.76
CA ILE A 135 7.22 0.67 13.10
C ILE A 135 8.68 0.25 12.99
N LEU A 136 9.01 -0.69 12.10
CA LEU A 136 10.37 -1.16 11.89
C LEU A 136 11.33 -0.01 11.54
N LYS A 137 10.92 0.90 10.64
CA LYS A 137 11.72 2.07 10.29
C LYS A 137 11.92 3.03 11.45
N ALA A 138 10.91 3.23 12.28
CA ALA A 138 11.02 4.07 13.48
C ALA A 138 11.96 3.45 14.52
N VAL A 139 11.86 2.14 14.74
CA VAL A 139 12.76 1.39 15.64
C VAL A 139 14.21 1.41 15.15
N GLU A 140 14.46 1.15 13.86
CA GLU A 140 15.78 1.23 13.23
C GLU A 140 16.44 2.61 13.45
N ASN A 141 15.63 3.67 13.45
CA ASN A 141 16.08 5.04 13.72
C ASN A 141 16.13 5.39 15.21
N LYS A 142 15.89 4.42 16.10
CA LYS A 142 15.90 4.60 17.57
C LYS A 142 14.94 5.68 18.05
N ALA A 143 13.77 5.78 17.45
CA ALA A 143 12.68 6.60 17.93
C ALA A 143 11.96 5.93 19.10
N PHE A 144 11.24 6.70 19.93
CA PHE A 144 10.17 6.12 20.73
C PHE A 144 8.98 5.79 19.84
N VAL A 145 8.46 4.56 19.93
CA VAL A 145 7.37 4.12 19.06
C VAL A 145 6.13 3.80 19.90
N GLN A 146 5.01 4.37 19.51
CA GLN A 146 3.69 3.99 20.05
C GLN A 146 2.93 3.26 18.96
N VAL A 147 2.63 1.99 19.21
CA VAL A 147 1.87 1.14 18.30
C VAL A 147 0.44 1.05 18.82
N VAL A 148 -0.51 1.49 18.00
CA VAL A 148 -1.95 1.44 18.32
C VAL A 148 -2.63 0.50 17.33
N ASP A 149 -3.32 -0.53 17.83
CA ASP A 149 -4.11 -1.44 16.99
C ASP A 149 -5.34 -1.95 17.75
N ARG A 150 -6.35 -2.41 17.02
CA ARG A 150 -7.56 -3.03 17.58
C ARG A 150 -7.38 -4.51 17.90
N SER A 151 -6.33 -5.14 17.41
CA SER A 151 -6.03 -6.55 17.58
C SER A 151 -4.99 -6.76 18.68
N ASP A 152 -5.43 -7.18 19.85
CA ASP A 152 -4.53 -7.58 20.94
C ASP A 152 -3.56 -8.69 20.51
N LYS A 153 -4.04 -9.64 19.72
CA LYS A 153 -3.20 -10.70 19.14
C LYS A 153 -2.05 -10.10 18.34
N ARG A 154 -2.34 -9.12 17.46
CA ARG A 154 -1.31 -8.48 16.63
C ARG A 154 -0.30 -7.69 17.44
N LEU A 155 -0.76 -6.97 18.45
CA LEU A 155 0.13 -6.25 19.38
C LEU A 155 1.07 -7.20 20.13
N ASN A 156 0.57 -8.33 20.60
CA ASN A 156 1.36 -9.35 21.29
C ASN A 156 2.38 -10.03 20.36
N GLU A 157 2.03 -10.30 19.10
CA GLU A 157 2.96 -10.79 18.08
C GLU A 157 4.13 -9.81 17.89
N LEU A 158 3.83 -8.53 17.65
CA LEU A 158 4.85 -7.49 17.48
C LEU A 158 5.71 -7.31 18.75
N LYS A 159 5.11 -7.37 19.93
CA LYS A 159 5.85 -7.30 21.18
C LYS A 159 6.82 -8.48 21.34
N SER A 160 6.42 -9.66 20.90
CA SER A 160 7.29 -10.85 20.91
C SER A 160 8.46 -10.73 19.92
N GLU A 161 8.24 -10.05 18.78
CA GLU A 161 9.24 -9.86 17.72
C GLU A 161 10.22 -8.72 18.03
N LEU A 162 9.73 -7.59 18.55
CA LEU A 162 10.46 -6.33 18.66
C LEU A 162 10.84 -5.96 20.10
N GLY A 163 10.29 -6.67 21.10
CA GLY A 163 10.45 -6.31 22.51
C GLY A 163 9.64 -5.06 22.90
N ASP A 164 10.01 -4.47 24.02
CA ASP A 164 9.37 -3.28 24.57
C ASP A 164 10.36 -2.13 24.89
N GLU A 165 11.59 -2.27 24.49
CA GLU A 165 12.58 -1.21 24.63
C GLU A 165 12.24 -0.05 23.65
N ASN A 166 11.86 1.09 24.21
CA ASN A 166 11.42 2.27 23.44
C ASN A 166 10.15 2.06 22.60
N ILE A 167 9.38 0.99 22.85
CA ILE A 167 8.12 0.72 22.16
C ILE A 167 7.00 0.53 23.19
N SER A 168 5.87 1.18 22.96
CA SER A 168 4.63 0.96 23.71
C SER A 168 3.54 0.41 22.78
N TYR A 169 2.76 -0.55 23.30
CA TYR A 169 1.68 -1.21 22.57
C TYR A 169 0.36 -0.82 23.22
N ILE A 170 -0.54 -0.25 22.44
CA ILE A 170 -1.79 0.34 22.90
C ILE A 170 -2.95 -0.32 22.17
N LEU A 171 -3.80 -1.01 22.93
CA LEU A 171 -5.04 -1.56 22.38
C LEU A 171 -6.05 -0.44 22.20
N SER A 172 -6.51 -0.22 20.97
CA SER A 172 -7.62 0.68 20.67
C SER A 172 -8.94 -0.04 20.96
N THR A 173 -9.81 0.61 21.71
CA THR A 173 -11.14 0.09 22.07
C THR A 173 -12.26 0.72 21.25
N ASP A 174 -11.94 1.66 20.36
CA ASP A 174 -12.88 2.43 19.55
C ASP A 174 -12.82 2.03 18.05
#